data_224b6c399aff19b78a6db4bd15259d3d
#
_entry.id   224b6c399aff19b78a6db4bd15259d3d
#
_cell.length_a   1.000
_cell.length_b   1.000
_cell.length_c   1.000
_cell.angle_alpha   90.00
_cell.angle_beta   90.00
_cell.angle_gamma   90.00
#
_symmetry.space_group_name_H-M   'P 1'
#
loop_
_entity.id
_entity.type
_entity.pdbx_description
1 polymer ?
#
loop_
_entity_poly.entity_id
_entity_poly.type
_entity_poly.pdbx_seq_one_letter_code
_entity_poly.pdbx_strand_id
1 'polypeptide(L)'
;MKKIQDHYFKEARKQGYAARSAFKLEEMDRKFRLLRKGQRVLDLGCAPGSWLQYAAKRVLPEGSLTGVDLKPVKIDLPDQVRTFQKDIYMLDETIFESSQFDLVLSDMAPDTTGIPSVDSQRSSDLNAQALLLAKRHLKSGGTLVVKAFQGEPLNQLKSDFRSSFNSFKLFKPKSSRSESVEIYLLGFGMSPQ
;
A
#
# COMPACT_ATOMS: atom_id res chain seq x y z
N MET A 1 -10.63 22.44 -10.87
CA MET A 1 -10.31 21.33 -9.94
C MET A 1 -11.16 20.08 -10.12
N LYS A 2 -12.50 20.14 -10.21
CA LYS A 2 -13.36 18.98 -10.57
C LYS A 2 -12.93 18.23 -11.85
N LYS A 3 -12.37 18.90 -12.86
CA LYS A 3 -11.96 18.28 -14.14
C LYS A 3 -10.84 17.23 -14.03
N ILE A 4 -9.87 17.39 -13.11
CA ILE A 4 -8.76 16.42 -12.98
C ILE A 4 -9.21 15.16 -12.23
N GLN A 5 -10.09 15.31 -11.23
CA GLN A 5 -10.70 14.18 -10.52
C GLN A 5 -11.56 13.33 -11.45
N ASP A 6 -12.33 13.99 -12.33
CA ASP A 6 -13.13 13.34 -13.36
C ASP A 6 -12.27 12.59 -14.38
N HIS A 7 -11.08 13.10 -14.71
CA HIS A 7 -10.17 12.46 -15.66
C HIS A 7 -9.68 11.10 -15.13
N TYR A 8 -9.06 11.04 -13.94
CA TYR A 8 -8.57 9.78 -13.37
C TYR A 8 -9.68 8.77 -13.08
N PHE A 9 -10.87 9.23 -12.71
CA PHE A 9 -12.02 8.35 -12.51
C PHE A 9 -12.49 7.72 -13.84
N LYS A 10 -12.63 8.52 -14.90
CA LYS A 10 -12.99 8.04 -16.23
C LYS A 10 -11.94 7.12 -16.79
N GLU A 11 -10.66 7.46 -16.62
CA GLU A 11 -9.55 6.66 -17.10
C GLU A 11 -9.48 5.30 -16.36
N ALA A 12 -9.70 5.26 -15.04
CA ALA A 12 -9.76 4.01 -14.27
C ALA A 12 -10.85 3.08 -14.82
N ARG A 13 -12.05 3.60 -15.06
CA ARG A 13 -13.15 2.82 -15.66
C ARG A 13 -12.80 2.30 -17.07
N LYS A 14 -12.17 3.14 -17.89
CA LYS A 14 -11.75 2.76 -19.24
C LYS A 14 -10.71 1.64 -19.23
N GLN A 15 -9.80 1.66 -18.26
CA GLN A 15 -8.76 0.63 -18.10
C GLN A 15 -9.21 -0.58 -17.26
N GLY A 16 -10.49 -0.62 -16.80
CA GLY A 16 -11.06 -1.71 -16.01
C GLY A 16 -10.58 -1.77 -14.57
N TYR A 17 -10.03 -0.69 -14.03
CA TYR A 17 -9.66 -0.63 -12.62
C TYR A 17 -10.86 -0.36 -11.71
N ALA A 18 -10.90 -1.04 -10.57
CA ALA A 18 -11.95 -0.87 -9.55
C ALA A 18 -11.98 0.53 -8.94
N ALA A 19 -10.84 1.23 -8.90
CA ALA A 19 -10.73 2.59 -8.40
C ALA A 19 -9.56 3.35 -9.04
N ARG A 20 -9.64 4.68 -9.02
CA ARG A 20 -8.59 5.58 -9.53
C ARG A 20 -7.28 5.50 -8.73
N SER A 21 -7.29 4.90 -7.54
CA SER A 21 -6.09 4.71 -6.71
C SER A 21 -5.04 3.83 -7.38
N ALA A 22 -5.41 3.02 -8.39
CA ALA A 22 -4.45 2.30 -9.24
C ALA A 22 -3.35 3.21 -9.81
N PHE A 23 -3.70 4.44 -10.21
CA PHE A 23 -2.74 5.40 -10.77
C PHE A 23 -1.72 5.91 -9.75
N LYS A 24 -2.04 5.91 -8.45
CA LYS A 24 -1.06 6.25 -7.42
C LYS A 24 0.06 5.20 -7.36
N LEU A 25 -0.32 3.92 -7.38
CA LEU A 25 0.66 2.82 -7.43
C LEU A 25 1.43 2.83 -8.75
N GLU A 26 0.76 3.06 -9.88
CA GLU A 26 1.40 3.16 -11.18
C GLU A 26 2.47 4.26 -11.22
N GLU A 27 2.19 5.46 -10.70
CA GLU A 27 3.16 6.55 -10.64
C GLU A 27 4.36 6.21 -9.77
N MET A 28 4.13 5.58 -8.60
CA MET A 28 5.19 5.11 -7.72
C MET A 28 6.02 4.02 -8.39
N ASP A 29 5.38 3.05 -9.02
CA ASP A 29 6.06 1.95 -9.70
C ASP A 29 6.91 2.46 -10.87
N ARG A 30 6.37 3.34 -11.72
CA ARG A 30 7.13 3.95 -12.82
C ARG A 30 8.37 4.70 -12.34
N LYS A 31 8.27 5.39 -11.20
CA LYS A 31 9.39 6.19 -10.67
C LYS A 31 10.42 5.34 -9.94
N PHE A 32 9.98 4.37 -9.16
CA PHE A 32 10.84 3.65 -8.22
C PHE A 32 11.06 2.18 -8.60
N ARG A 33 10.39 1.68 -9.65
CA ARG A 33 10.47 0.29 -10.14
C ARG A 33 10.16 -0.73 -9.03
N LEU A 34 9.00 -0.52 -8.38
CA LEU A 34 8.58 -1.30 -7.21
C LEU A 34 8.21 -2.73 -7.56
N LEU A 35 7.52 -2.91 -8.70
CA LEU A 35 6.93 -4.18 -9.11
C LEU A 35 7.74 -4.85 -10.21
N ARG A 36 8.02 -6.15 -10.04
CA ARG A 36 8.78 -6.99 -10.98
C ARG A 36 8.13 -8.37 -11.08
N LYS A 37 8.31 -9.04 -12.19
CA LYS A 37 7.88 -10.43 -12.37
C LYS A 37 8.42 -11.35 -11.27
N GLY A 38 7.59 -12.26 -10.82
CA GLY A 38 7.96 -13.27 -9.83
C GLY A 38 7.98 -12.80 -8.38
N GLN A 39 7.70 -11.52 -8.10
CA GLN A 39 7.63 -11.01 -6.73
C GLN A 39 6.41 -11.56 -5.98
N ARG A 40 6.60 -11.69 -4.67
CA ARG A 40 5.52 -11.92 -3.70
C ARG A 40 5.17 -10.57 -3.07
N VAL A 41 3.92 -10.16 -3.22
CA VAL A 41 3.45 -8.84 -2.79
C VAL A 41 2.33 -8.99 -1.78
N LEU A 42 2.41 -8.24 -0.67
CA LEU A 42 1.34 -8.06 0.30
C LEU A 42 0.72 -6.67 0.13
N ASP A 43 -0.61 -6.60 0.02
CA ASP A 43 -1.37 -5.35 -0.09
C ASP A 43 -2.30 -5.19 1.10
N LEU A 44 -1.99 -4.27 2.00
CA LEU A 44 -2.74 -3.94 3.21
C LEU A 44 -3.69 -2.76 2.93
N GLY A 45 -4.99 -2.96 3.16
CA GLY A 45 -6.02 -2.02 2.73
C GLY A 45 -6.33 -2.18 1.24
N CYS A 46 -6.43 -3.44 0.78
CA CYS A 46 -6.49 -3.78 -0.65
C CYS A 46 -7.83 -3.46 -1.33
N ALA A 47 -8.94 -3.32 -0.58
CA ALA A 47 -10.24 -3.05 -1.19
C ALA A 47 -10.31 -1.64 -1.81
N PRO A 48 -10.96 -1.50 -2.96
CA PRO A 48 -11.76 -2.45 -3.73
C PRO A 48 -10.95 -3.37 -4.68
N GLY A 49 -9.60 -3.38 -4.63
CA GLY A 49 -8.76 -4.27 -5.42
C GLY A 49 -7.97 -3.60 -6.56
N SER A 50 -8.01 -2.29 -6.67
CA SER A 50 -7.36 -1.58 -7.78
C SER A 50 -5.82 -1.69 -7.78
N TRP A 51 -5.20 -1.75 -6.59
CA TRP A 51 -3.76 -1.98 -6.47
C TRP A 51 -3.41 -3.42 -6.79
N LEU A 52 -4.23 -4.40 -6.34
CA LEU A 52 -4.07 -5.81 -6.72
C LEU A 52 -4.18 -6.00 -8.23
N GLN A 53 -5.15 -5.34 -8.91
CA GLN A 53 -5.26 -5.39 -10.37
C GLN A 53 -4.02 -4.85 -11.08
N TYR A 54 -3.48 -3.71 -10.63
CA TYR A 54 -2.27 -3.14 -11.21
C TYR A 54 -1.05 -4.03 -10.96
N ALA A 55 -0.85 -4.47 -9.71
CA ALA A 55 0.27 -5.31 -9.32
C ALA A 55 0.25 -6.67 -10.05
N ALA A 56 -0.92 -7.29 -10.21
CA ALA A 56 -1.07 -8.56 -10.93
C ALA A 56 -0.51 -8.48 -12.35
N LYS A 57 -0.78 -7.39 -13.06
CA LYS A 57 -0.24 -7.16 -14.43
C LYS A 57 1.29 -7.08 -14.48
N ARG A 58 1.96 -6.87 -13.34
CA ARG A 58 3.42 -6.67 -13.24
C ARG A 58 4.15 -7.89 -12.71
N VAL A 59 3.54 -8.62 -11.77
CA VAL A 59 4.22 -9.70 -11.05
C VAL A 59 3.89 -11.10 -11.55
N LEU A 60 2.67 -11.28 -12.14
CA LEU A 60 2.23 -12.59 -12.61
C LEU A 60 2.81 -12.94 -13.99
N PRO A 61 2.79 -14.25 -14.38
CA PRO A 61 2.27 -15.40 -13.61
C PRO A 61 3.22 -15.98 -12.56
N GLU A 62 4.50 -15.62 -12.55
CA GLU A 62 5.53 -16.24 -11.71
C GLU A 62 5.49 -15.77 -10.25
N GLY A 63 4.84 -14.63 -9.98
CA GLY A 63 4.69 -14.06 -8.64
C GLY A 63 3.37 -14.43 -7.97
N SER A 64 3.13 -13.83 -6.82
CA SER A 64 1.86 -13.98 -6.09
C SER A 64 1.49 -12.68 -5.36
N LEU A 65 0.19 -12.49 -5.14
CA LEU A 65 -0.32 -11.37 -4.37
C LEU A 65 -1.20 -11.87 -3.23
N THR A 66 -1.05 -11.25 -2.07
CA THR A 66 -1.93 -11.43 -0.93
C THR A 66 -2.50 -10.08 -0.54
N GLY A 67 -3.81 -9.95 -0.49
CA GLY A 67 -4.51 -8.74 -0.08
C GLY A 67 -5.23 -8.93 1.24
N VAL A 68 -5.20 -7.93 2.11
CA VAL A 68 -5.93 -7.90 3.39
C VAL A 68 -6.69 -6.59 3.51
N ASP A 69 -7.98 -6.65 3.84
CA ASP A 69 -8.82 -5.47 4.09
C ASP A 69 -9.98 -5.81 5.03
N LEU A 70 -10.52 -4.84 5.72
CA LEU A 70 -11.77 -4.96 6.48
C LEU A 70 -12.98 -5.20 5.56
N LYS A 71 -12.92 -4.70 4.32
CA LYS A 71 -13.95 -4.81 3.30
C LYS A 71 -13.61 -5.92 2.31
N PRO A 72 -14.61 -6.63 1.78
CA PRO A 72 -14.37 -7.65 0.77
C PRO A 72 -13.95 -7.03 -0.57
N VAL A 73 -13.03 -7.68 -1.27
CA VAL A 73 -12.74 -7.42 -2.66
C VAL A 73 -13.76 -8.17 -3.52
N LYS A 74 -14.54 -7.43 -4.33
CA LYS A 74 -15.67 -7.98 -5.12
C LYS A 74 -15.43 -7.97 -6.62
N ILE A 75 -14.19 -7.96 -7.03
CA ILE A 75 -13.79 -7.99 -8.44
C ILE A 75 -13.12 -9.31 -8.77
N ASP A 76 -13.17 -9.71 -10.03
CA ASP A 76 -12.45 -10.87 -10.51
C ASP A 76 -10.94 -10.60 -10.54
N LEU A 77 -10.19 -11.50 -9.94
CA LEU A 77 -8.74 -11.46 -9.87
C LEU A 77 -8.17 -12.81 -10.32
N PRO A 78 -6.94 -12.86 -10.86
CA PRO A 78 -6.28 -14.13 -11.19
C PRO A 78 -6.12 -15.05 -9.97
N ASP A 79 -6.06 -16.37 -10.19
CA ASP A 79 -5.97 -17.39 -9.12
C ASP A 79 -4.76 -17.21 -8.18
N GLN A 80 -3.69 -16.58 -8.68
CA GLN A 80 -2.49 -16.28 -7.90
C GLN A 80 -2.66 -15.08 -6.95
N VAL A 81 -3.85 -14.46 -6.94
CA VAL A 81 -4.19 -13.33 -6.05
C VAL A 81 -5.17 -13.82 -4.99
N ARG A 82 -4.72 -13.89 -3.76
CA ARG A 82 -5.57 -14.27 -2.62
C ARG A 82 -5.96 -13.03 -1.81
N THR A 83 -7.22 -12.94 -1.42
CA THR A 83 -7.72 -11.83 -0.61
C THR A 83 -8.39 -12.34 0.67
N PHE A 84 -8.14 -11.64 1.78
CA PHE A 84 -8.66 -11.97 3.09
C PHE A 84 -9.40 -10.76 3.67
N GLN A 85 -10.68 -10.97 4.01
CA GLN A 85 -11.43 -9.97 4.74
C GLN A 85 -11.15 -10.10 6.23
N LYS A 86 -10.16 -9.35 6.72
CA LYS A 86 -9.68 -9.41 8.10
C LYS A 86 -9.28 -8.02 8.61
N ASP A 87 -9.35 -7.86 9.93
CA ASP A 87 -8.75 -6.72 10.61
C ASP A 87 -7.24 -6.94 10.75
N ILE A 88 -6.46 -5.94 10.36
CA ILE A 88 -4.99 -5.97 10.44
C ILE A 88 -4.48 -6.09 11.88
N TYR A 89 -5.23 -5.61 12.88
CA TYR A 89 -4.87 -5.72 14.29
C TYR A 89 -5.16 -7.09 14.90
N MET A 90 -6.06 -7.86 14.27
CA MET A 90 -6.48 -9.21 14.71
C MET A 90 -6.11 -10.28 13.68
N LEU A 91 -5.08 -10.00 12.89
CA LEU A 91 -4.71 -10.86 11.77
C LEU A 91 -4.02 -12.14 12.29
N ASP A 92 -4.59 -13.28 11.93
CA ASP A 92 -3.90 -14.56 12.03
C ASP A 92 -2.85 -14.63 10.90
N GLU A 93 -1.58 -14.48 11.26
CA GLU A 93 -0.48 -14.41 10.30
C GLU A 93 -0.21 -15.76 9.59
N THR A 94 -0.86 -16.86 10.02
CA THR A 94 -0.80 -18.16 9.32
C THR A 94 -1.33 -18.10 7.90
N ILE A 95 -2.19 -17.11 7.58
CA ILE A 95 -2.68 -16.87 6.21
C ILE A 95 -1.53 -16.56 5.23
N PHE A 96 -0.39 -16.15 5.72
CA PHE A 96 0.80 -15.86 4.90
C PHE A 96 1.64 -17.10 4.61
N GLU A 97 1.27 -18.29 5.15
CA GLU A 97 1.91 -19.57 4.89
C GLU A 97 3.44 -19.53 5.08
N SER A 98 3.92 -18.89 6.14
CA SER A 98 5.36 -18.69 6.42
C SER A 98 6.12 -17.98 5.29
N SER A 99 5.38 -17.31 4.40
CA SER A 99 5.94 -16.66 3.22
C SER A 99 6.54 -15.31 3.55
N GLN A 100 7.73 -15.06 3.03
CA GLN A 100 8.31 -13.74 3.04
C GLN A 100 7.97 -13.01 1.74
N PHE A 101 7.61 -11.72 1.86
CA PHE A 101 7.26 -10.85 0.74
C PHE A 101 8.48 -10.06 0.25
N ASP A 102 8.50 -9.76 -1.04
CA ASP A 102 9.48 -8.86 -1.64
C ASP A 102 9.05 -7.40 -1.51
N LEU A 103 7.72 -7.18 -1.46
CA LEU A 103 7.11 -5.86 -1.39
C LEU A 103 5.87 -5.92 -0.50
N VAL A 104 5.77 -4.98 0.44
CA VAL A 104 4.55 -4.70 1.20
C VAL A 104 4.03 -3.34 0.79
N LEU A 105 2.76 -3.28 0.41
CA LEU A 105 2.02 -2.09 0.04
C LEU A 105 0.97 -1.80 1.12
N SER A 106 0.73 -0.52 1.43
CA SER A 106 -0.34 -0.11 2.32
C SER A 106 -0.96 1.21 1.86
N ASP A 107 -2.19 1.13 1.33
CA ASP A 107 -3.05 2.30 1.06
C ASP A 107 -4.14 2.47 2.14
N MET A 108 -3.93 1.89 3.32
CA MET A 108 -4.88 2.01 4.43
C MET A 108 -5.11 3.47 4.82
N ALA A 109 -6.35 3.78 5.14
CA ALA A 109 -6.73 5.05 5.74
C ALA A 109 -7.74 4.80 6.85
N PRO A 110 -7.68 5.55 7.95
CA PRO A 110 -8.73 5.49 8.96
C PRO A 110 -10.03 6.04 8.39
N ASP A 111 -11.16 5.66 8.99
CA ASP A 111 -12.38 6.43 8.83
C ASP A 111 -12.16 7.83 9.43
N THR A 112 -12.22 8.84 8.56
CA THR A 112 -11.88 10.21 8.94
C THR A 112 -12.99 10.82 9.78
N THR A 113 -12.60 11.46 10.86
CA THR A 113 -13.50 12.22 11.77
C THR A 113 -13.70 13.67 11.31
N GLY A 114 -12.84 14.14 10.40
CA GLY A 114 -12.74 15.55 10.02
C GLY A 114 -11.89 16.39 10.99
N ILE A 115 -11.38 15.81 12.07
CA ILE A 115 -10.46 16.46 13.03
C ILE A 115 -9.02 16.06 12.63
N PRO A 116 -8.21 16.99 12.08
CA PRO A 116 -6.91 16.64 11.48
C PRO A 116 -5.94 15.91 12.43
N SER A 117 -5.89 16.30 13.71
CA SER A 117 -5.01 15.66 14.69
C SER A 117 -5.42 14.21 14.99
N VAL A 118 -6.71 13.94 15.11
CA VAL A 118 -7.26 12.59 15.36
C VAL A 118 -7.03 11.72 14.12
N ASP A 119 -7.31 12.23 12.93
CA ASP A 119 -7.15 11.49 11.69
C ASP A 119 -5.67 11.18 11.40
N SER A 120 -4.78 12.12 11.72
CA SER A 120 -3.33 11.92 11.61
C SER A 120 -2.81 10.86 12.59
N GLN A 121 -3.29 10.87 13.84
CA GLN A 121 -2.91 9.85 14.82
C GLN A 121 -3.39 8.46 14.40
N ARG A 122 -4.65 8.31 14.01
CA ARG A 122 -5.18 7.03 13.52
C ARG A 122 -4.44 6.51 12.28
N SER A 123 -4.04 7.41 11.36
CA SER A 123 -3.20 7.05 10.22
C SER A 123 -1.82 6.56 10.69
N SER A 124 -1.25 7.19 11.72
CA SER A 124 0.03 6.76 12.31
C SER A 124 -0.05 5.36 12.92
N ASP A 125 -1.14 5.04 13.62
CA ASP A 125 -1.35 3.73 14.22
C ASP A 125 -1.42 2.62 13.15
N LEU A 126 -2.14 2.87 12.04
CA LEU A 126 -2.18 1.96 10.88
C LEU A 126 -0.79 1.77 10.26
N ASN A 127 0.01 2.84 10.16
CA ASN A 127 1.36 2.77 9.62
C ASN A 127 2.32 2.01 10.54
N ALA A 128 2.17 2.16 11.86
CA ALA A 128 2.93 1.38 12.84
C ALA A 128 2.64 -0.12 12.70
N GLN A 129 1.37 -0.48 12.53
CA GLN A 129 0.97 -1.87 12.30
C GLN A 129 1.48 -2.42 10.96
N ALA A 130 1.41 -1.62 9.89
CA ALA A 130 1.97 -2.01 8.60
C ALA A 130 3.49 -2.24 8.67
N LEU A 131 4.22 -1.39 9.40
CA LEU A 131 5.66 -1.54 9.62
C LEU A 131 5.97 -2.78 10.49
N LEU A 132 5.15 -3.07 11.50
CA LEU A 132 5.30 -4.27 12.32
C LEU A 132 5.15 -5.55 11.48
N LEU A 133 4.12 -5.62 10.63
CA LEU A 133 3.93 -6.74 9.71
C LEU A 133 5.07 -6.83 8.67
N ALA A 134 5.52 -5.67 8.15
CA ALA A 134 6.67 -5.65 7.26
C ALA A 134 7.95 -6.18 7.92
N LYS A 135 8.21 -5.82 9.17
CA LYS A 135 9.35 -6.39 9.93
C LYS A 135 9.27 -7.90 10.04
N ARG A 136 8.10 -8.49 10.23
CA ARG A 136 7.92 -9.95 10.37
C ARG A 136 7.96 -10.70 9.05
N HIS A 137 7.41 -10.11 7.98
CA HIS A 137 7.10 -10.84 6.74
C HIS A 137 7.81 -10.32 5.50
N LEU A 138 8.54 -9.20 5.58
CA LEU A 138 9.30 -8.69 4.46
C LEU A 138 10.70 -9.34 4.45
N LYS A 139 11.14 -9.76 3.29
CA LYS A 139 12.52 -10.26 3.10
C LYS A 139 13.54 -9.19 3.45
N SER A 140 14.72 -9.59 3.92
CA SER A 140 15.88 -8.71 3.92
C SER A 140 16.09 -8.13 2.51
N GLY A 141 16.32 -6.83 2.42
CA GLY A 141 16.38 -6.12 1.14
C GLY A 141 15.02 -5.76 0.52
N GLY A 142 13.90 -6.19 1.12
CA GLY A 142 12.56 -5.92 0.62
C GLY A 142 12.14 -4.45 0.77
N THR A 143 10.97 -4.12 0.21
CA THR A 143 10.45 -2.74 0.14
C THR A 143 9.10 -2.62 0.83
N LEU A 144 8.90 -1.55 1.59
CA LEU A 144 7.61 -1.16 2.19
C LEU A 144 7.14 0.17 1.62
N VAL A 145 5.88 0.23 1.20
CA VAL A 145 5.20 1.47 0.80
C VAL A 145 4.01 1.69 1.73
N VAL A 146 3.95 2.84 2.40
CA VAL A 146 2.80 3.19 3.24
C VAL A 146 2.26 4.57 2.89
N LYS A 147 0.93 4.70 2.94
CA LYS A 147 0.27 6.00 2.91
C LYS A 147 0.27 6.60 4.31
N ALA A 148 0.72 7.84 4.43
CA ALA A 148 0.67 8.60 5.67
C ALA A 148 -0.03 9.95 5.43
N PHE A 149 -0.55 10.54 6.50
CA PHE A 149 -1.02 11.91 6.48
C PHE A 149 0.10 12.85 6.91
N GLN A 150 0.18 14.00 6.27
CA GLN A 150 1.11 15.05 6.68
C GLN A 150 0.69 15.57 8.07
N GLY A 151 1.67 15.73 8.95
CA GLY A 151 1.46 16.15 10.33
C GLY A 151 2.61 15.71 11.23
N GLU A 152 2.51 16.01 12.51
CA GLU A 152 3.55 15.70 13.50
C GLU A 152 3.89 14.20 13.61
N PRO A 153 2.91 13.26 13.59
CA PRO A 153 3.20 11.83 13.63
C PRO A 153 4.06 11.31 12.47
N LEU A 154 4.12 12.04 11.35
CA LEU A 154 4.97 11.68 10.22
C LEU A 154 6.47 11.69 10.58
N ASN A 155 6.90 12.50 11.55
CA ASN A 155 8.30 12.56 11.96
C ASN A 155 8.73 11.28 12.69
N GLN A 156 7.86 10.71 13.54
CA GLN A 156 8.11 9.42 14.17
C GLN A 156 8.21 8.32 13.10
N LEU A 157 7.27 8.27 12.18
CA LEU A 157 7.30 7.29 11.08
C LEU A 157 8.58 7.38 10.23
N LYS A 158 9.07 8.60 9.94
CA LYS A 158 10.38 8.79 9.27
C LYS A 158 11.55 8.24 10.09
N SER A 159 11.52 8.40 11.41
CA SER A 159 12.53 7.85 12.32
C SER A 159 12.53 6.32 12.28
N ASP A 160 11.33 5.72 12.32
CA ASP A 160 11.15 4.27 12.26
C ASP A 160 11.62 3.70 10.92
N PHE A 161 11.38 4.43 9.82
CA PHE A 161 11.89 4.04 8.50
C PHE A 161 13.41 4.13 8.40
N ARG A 162 14.04 5.15 9.01
CA ARG A 162 15.51 5.26 9.06
C ARG A 162 16.15 4.10 9.79
N SER A 163 15.54 3.61 10.86
CA SER A 163 16.07 2.48 11.64
C SER A 163 15.80 1.13 11.00
N SER A 164 14.82 1.02 10.10
CA SER A 164 14.36 -0.24 9.55
C SER A 164 14.80 -0.49 8.11
N PHE A 165 15.15 0.55 7.36
CA PHE A 165 15.48 0.47 5.93
C PHE A 165 16.80 1.16 5.59
N ASN A 166 17.51 0.65 4.59
CA ASN A 166 18.75 1.26 4.08
C ASN A 166 18.53 2.69 3.56
N SER A 167 17.36 2.95 3.00
CA SER A 167 16.96 4.29 2.56
C SER A 167 15.44 4.41 2.51
N PHE A 168 14.93 5.65 2.53
CA PHE A 168 13.52 5.90 2.28
C PHE A 168 13.31 7.17 1.45
N LYS A 169 12.14 7.25 0.80
CA LYS A 169 11.71 8.40 0.02
C LYS A 169 10.29 8.80 0.41
N LEU A 170 10.01 10.09 0.30
CA LEU A 170 8.67 10.64 0.35
C LEU A 170 8.19 10.91 -1.07
N PHE A 171 6.95 10.58 -1.36
CA PHE A 171 6.36 10.81 -2.67
C PHE A 171 4.88 11.16 -2.59
N LYS A 172 4.47 12.21 -3.29
CA LYS A 172 3.07 12.58 -3.48
C LYS A 172 2.71 12.35 -4.94
N PRO A 173 1.88 11.33 -5.26
CA PRO A 173 1.42 11.09 -6.63
C PRO A 173 0.62 12.29 -7.17
N LYS A 174 0.77 12.57 -8.46
CA LYS A 174 -0.02 13.60 -9.15
C LYS A 174 -1.51 13.24 -9.23
N SER A 175 -1.82 11.95 -9.25
CA SER A 175 -3.19 11.41 -9.19
C SER A 175 -3.84 11.54 -7.81
N SER A 176 -3.10 11.92 -6.75
CA SER A 176 -3.69 12.34 -5.48
C SER A 176 -4.50 13.63 -5.67
N ARG A 177 -5.52 13.84 -4.82
CA ARG A 177 -6.24 15.12 -4.81
C ARG A 177 -5.30 16.23 -4.37
N SER A 178 -5.42 17.40 -4.98
CA SER A 178 -4.59 18.57 -4.66
C SER A 178 -4.70 18.97 -3.19
N GLU A 179 -5.92 18.92 -2.65
CA GLU A 179 -6.24 19.24 -1.26
C GLU A 179 -5.93 18.10 -0.27
N SER A 180 -5.58 16.91 -0.76
CA SER A 180 -5.27 15.78 0.12
C SER A 180 -3.97 15.99 0.87
N VAL A 181 -3.99 15.74 2.17
CA VAL A 181 -2.81 15.74 3.04
C VAL A 181 -2.03 14.42 2.96
N GLU A 182 -2.44 13.49 2.11
CA GLU A 182 -1.78 12.19 1.95
C GLU A 182 -0.41 12.32 1.27
N ILE A 183 0.53 11.52 1.75
CA ILE A 183 1.86 11.33 1.20
C ILE A 183 2.24 9.85 1.35
N TYR A 184 3.11 9.35 0.48
CA TYR A 184 3.63 7.99 0.60
C TYR A 184 5.06 8.00 1.10
N LEU A 185 5.36 7.12 2.09
CA LEU A 185 6.72 6.75 2.44
C LEU A 185 7.05 5.42 1.75
N LEU A 186 8.21 5.38 1.12
CA LEU A 186 8.75 4.18 0.48
C LEU A 186 10.09 3.85 1.15
N GLY A 187 10.14 2.75 1.91
CA GLY A 187 11.36 2.22 2.52
C GLY A 187 11.97 1.14 1.64
N PHE A 188 13.26 1.26 1.34
CA PHE A 188 13.98 0.35 0.46
C PHE A 188 15.10 -0.36 1.23
N GLY A 189 15.20 -1.66 1.02
CA GLY A 189 16.22 -2.47 1.64
C GLY A 189 15.95 -2.67 3.13
N MET A 190 14.90 -3.46 3.47
CA MET A 190 14.65 -3.86 4.85
C MET A 190 15.93 -4.45 5.46
N SER A 191 16.33 -3.93 6.62
CA SER A 191 17.47 -4.45 7.36
C SER A 191 17.25 -5.91 7.77
N PRO A 192 18.29 -6.76 7.84
CA PRO A 192 18.19 -8.09 8.41
C PRO A 192 17.64 -8.00 9.84
N GLN A 193 16.80 -8.95 10.19
CA GLN A 193 16.31 -9.15 11.56
C GLN A 193 17.14 -10.16 12.31
#